data_2e3526784ac3636ae37cac87714dd474
#
_entry.id   2e3526784ac3636ae37cac87714dd474
#
_cell.length_a   1.000
_cell.length_b   1.000
_cell.length_c   1.000
_cell.angle_alpha   90.00
_cell.angle_beta   90.00
_cell.angle_gamma   90.00
#
_symmetry.space_group_name_H-M   'P 1'
#
loop_
_entity.id
_entity.type
_entity.pdbx_description
1 polymer ?
#
loop_
_entity_poly.entity_id
_entity_poly.type
_entity_poly.pdbx_seq_one_letter_code
_entity_poly.pdbx_strand_id
1 'polypeptide(L)'
;MGQKVSPLILRIGFIKNWRSIWFAKPKDYPVFIEEDYKIRKLIKTNFKQAAISKIIIERLAERIKIRIYSARPGIIIGRHGADIERLREDLNSMIKKEVSIDIEEVKKPALDAQLIAENVALQLEKRVAFRRAIKRAISQSIAAGAEGVKVSCAGRLGGAEMSRRETYKQGKLPLSTLRADIDYGFAEALTTYGLIGVKCWVYTGEILPESPAAKSKVKSETLKSEEMRG
;
A
#
# COMPACT_ATOMS: atom_id res chain seq x y z
N MET A 1 -2.43 26.92 -10.98
CA MET A 1 -2.48 26.04 -9.79
C MET A 1 -1.15 25.32 -9.66
N GLY A 2 -0.58 25.29 -8.44
CA GLY A 2 0.72 24.63 -8.20
C GLY A 2 0.69 23.12 -8.45
N GLN A 3 1.81 22.60 -8.91
CA GLN A 3 2.03 21.16 -9.08
C GLN A 3 2.11 20.50 -7.69
N LYS A 4 1.51 19.31 -7.54
CA LYS A 4 1.51 18.56 -6.28
C LYS A 4 2.30 17.29 -6.45
N VAL A 5 3.31 17.10 -5.62
CA VAL A 5 4.10 15.86 -5.56
C VAL A 5 3.32 14.78 -4.79
N SER A 6 3.55 13.51 -5.13
CA SER A 6 2.98 12.39 -4.38
C SER A 6 3.47 12.42 -2.92
N PRO A 7 2.58 12.29 -1.93
CA PRO A 7 2.96 12.34 -0.53
C PRO A 7 3.89 11.20 -0.12
N LEU A 8 3.84 10.06 -0.80
CA LEU A 8 4.76 8.94 -0.57
C LEU A 8 6.17 9.30 -1.00
N ILE A 9 6.31 9.84 -2.23
CA ILE A 9 7.62 10.19 -2.80
C ILE A 9 8.31 11.27 -1.95
N LEU A 10 7.54 12.28 -1.50
CA LEU A 10 8.08 13.35 -0.64
C LEU A 10 8.69 12.83 0.67
N ARG A 11 8.23 11.67 1.16
CA ARG A 11 8.62 11.07 2.46
C ARG A 11 9.60 9.92 2.34
N ILE A 12 9.96 9.50 1.12
CA ILE A 12 11.02 8.50 0.90
C ILE A 12 12.35 9.04 1.41
N GLY A 13 13.07 8.21 2.17
CA GLY A 13 14.33 8.58 2.79
C GLY A 13 14.20 9.31 4.15
N PHE A 14 13.00 9.79 4.52
CA PHE A 14 12.71 10.37 5.84
C PHE A 14 11.99 9.35 6.74
N ILE A 15 10.74 9.03 6.44
CA ILE A 15 9.89 8.11 7.23
C ILE A 15 9.40 6.90 6.43
N LYS A 16 9.41 6.96 5.11
CA LYS A 16 9.04 5.84 4.23
C LYS A 16 10.27 5.28 3.54
N ASN A 17 10.28 3.97 3.33
CA ASN A 17 11.33 3.28 2.60
C ASN A 17 10.87 2.94 1.17
N TRP A 18 11.83 2.56 0.32
CA TRP A 18 11.60 2.12 -1.04
C TRP A 18 10.78 0.82 -1.07
N ARG A 19 9.98 0.65 -2.12
CA ARG A 19 9.25 -0.61 -2.37
C ARG A 19 10.04 -1.61 -3.22
N SER A 20 11.07 -1.16 -3.89
CA SER A 20 12.07 -1.98 -4.57
C SER A 20 13.42 -1.67 -3.95
N ILE A 21 14.04 -2.65 -3.29
CA ILE A 21 15.27 -2.50 -2.51
C ILE A 21 16.34 -3.32 -3.21
N TRP A 22 17.05 -2.68 -4.13
CA TRP A 22 18.15 -3.27 -4.87
C TRP A 22 19.01 -2.21 -5.55
N PHE A 23 20.22 -2.61 -5.93
CA PHE A 23 21.14 -1.82 -6.72
C PHE A 23 21.53 -2.62 -7.97
N ALA A 24 21.67 -1.94 -9.11
CA ALA A 24 22.07 -2.56 -10.37
C ALA A 24 23.02 -1.68 -11.16
N LYS A 25 23.83 -2.28 -12.01
CA LYS A 25 24.64 -1.56 -12.99
C LYS A 25 23.73 -0.91 -14.05
N PRO A 26 24.15 0.19 -14.71
CA PRO A 26 23.33 0.88 -15.71
C PRO A 26 22.77 -0.03 -16.82
N LYS A 27 23.51 -1.07 -17.22
CA LYS A 27 23.08 -2.03 -18.25
C LYS A 27 21.94 -2.93 -17.78
N ASP A 28 21.95 -3.34 -16.52
CA ASP A 28 20.98 -4.29 -15.95
C ASP A 28 19.76 -3.59 -15.39
N TYR A 29 19.86 -2.28 -15.13
CA TYR A 29 18.82 -1.47 -14.49
C TYR A 29 17.45 -1.52 -15.21
N PRO A 30 17.36 -1.33 -16.56
CA PRO A 30 16.07 -1.40 -17.25
C PRO A 30 15.44 -2.78 -17.19
N VAL A 31 16.24 -3.85 -17.22
CA VAL A 31 15.76 -5.23 -17.13
C VAL A 31 15.10 -5.47 -15.76
N PHE A 32 15.75 -5.05 -14.68
CA PHE A 32 15.21 -5.23 -13.32
C PHE A 32 13.93 -4.43 -13.08
N ILE A 33 13.81 -3.24 -13.66
CA ILE A 33 12.56 -2.46 -13.58
C ILE A 33 11.42 -3.19 -14.30
N GLU A 34 11.69 -3.72 -15.50
CA GLU A 34 10.68 -4.45 -16.28
C GLU A 34 10.22 -5.71 -15.55
N GLU A 35 11.17 -6.47 -14.98
CA GLU A 35 10.86 -7.65 -14.17
C GLU A 35 10.02 -7.27 -12.94
N ASP A 36 10.40 -6.22 -12.18
CA ASP A 36 9.64 -5.75 -11.01
C ASP A 36 8.21 -5.33 -11.40
N TYR A 37 8.05 -4.70 -12.54
CA TYR A 37 6.73 -4.34 -13.07
C TYR A 37 5.89 -5.59 -13.39
N LYS A 38 6.48 -6.58 -14.08
CA LYS A 38 5.83 -7.85 -14.42
C LYS A 38 5.41 -8.62 -13.16
N ILE A 39 6.30 -8.72 -12.16
CA ILE A 39 6.02 -9.34 -10.86
C ILE A 39 4.80 -8.68 -10.20
N ARG A 40 4.82 -7.35 -10.05
CA ARG A 40 3.72 -6.60 -9.41
C ARG A 40 2.41 -6.76 -10.17
N LYS A 41 2.45 -6.75 -11.50
CA LYS A 41 1.28 -6.93 -12.35
C LYS A 41 0.68 -8.32 -12.19
N LEU A 42 1.52 -9.37 -12.27
CA LEU A 42 1.12 -10.77 -12.13
C LEU A 42 0.45 -11.00 -10.77
N ILE A 43 1.09 -10.59 -9.67
CA ILE A 43 0.56 -10.76 -8.32
C ILE A 43 -0.80 -10.05 -8.17
N LYS A 44 -0.91 -8.79 -8.62
CA LYS A 44 -2.16 -8.03 -8.53
C LYS A 44 -3.28 -8.60 -9.40
N THR A 45 -2.93 -9.19 -10.55
CA THR A 45 -3.93 -9.79 -11.46
C THR A 45 -4.47 -11.09 -10.89
N ASN A 46 -3.61 -11.96 -10.37
CA ASN A 46 -4.00 -13.26 -9.85
C ASN A 46 -4.78 -13.13 -8.54
N PHE A 47 -4.40 -12.20 -7.67
CA PHE A 47 -4.94 -12.07 -6.32
C PHE A 47 -5.70 -10.76 -6.07
N LYS A 48 -6.57 -10.35 -7.01
CA LYS A 48 -7.41 -9.15 -6.85
C LYS A 48 -8.26 -9.16 -5.58
N GLN A 49 -8.72 -10.34 -5.15
CA GLN A 49 -9.61 -10.47 -3.97
C GLN A 49 -8.84 -10.48 -2.64
N ALA A 50 -7.52 -10.66 -2.67
CA ALA A 50 -6.69 -10.73 -1.48
C ALA A 50 -6.48 -9.37 -0.79
N ALA A 51 -6.91 -8.26 -1.42
CA ALA A 51 -6.72 -6.90 -0.90
C ALA A 51 -5.24 -6.62 -0.56
N ILE A 52 -4.40 -6.53 -1.59
CA ILE A 52 -2.97 -6.31 -1.48
C ILE A 52 -2.67 -4.82 -1.28
N SER A 53 -2.09 -4.47 -0.14
CA SER A 53 -1.68 -3.11 0.21
C SER A 53 -0.43 -2.67 -0.54
N LYS A 54 0.66 -3.39 -0.33
CA LYS A 54 1.96 -3.11 -0.94
C LYS A 54 2.74 -4.39 -1.21
N ILE A 55 3.65 -4.32 -2.18
CA ILE A 55 4.57 -5.40 -2.52
C ILE A 55 5.97 -4.81 -2.44
N ILE A 56 6.82 -5.40 -1.59
CA ILE A 56 8.23 -5.02 -1.45
C ILE A 56 9.07 -6.09 -2.13
N ILE A 57 9.98 -5.68 -3.00
CA ILE A 57 10.87 -6.57 -3.74
C ILE A 57 12.31 -6.25 -3.32
N GLU A 58 12.98 -7.22 -2.75
CA GLU A 58 14.39 -7.17 -2.39
C GLU A 58 15.16 -8.11 -3.31
N ARG A 59 16.17 -7.58 -4.00
CA ARG A 59 17.01 -8.40 -4.88
C ARG A 59 18.36 -8.60 -4.24
N LEU A 60 18.70 -9.83 -4.00
CA LEU A 60 20.04 -10.30 -3.69
C LEU A 60 20.69 -10.81 -4.99
N ALA A 61 21.97 -11.16 -4.96
CA ALA A 61 22.69 -11.58 -6.16
C ALA A 61 21.99 -12.72 -6.93
N GLU A 62 21.61 -13.79 -6.23
CA GLU A 62 21.01 -15.00 -6.82
C GLU A 62 19.54 -15.22 -6.43
N ARG A 63 19.03 -14.50 -5.44
CA ARG A 63 17.70 -14.67 -4.87
C ARG A 63 16.90 -13.39 -4.93
N ILE A 64 15.59 -13.53 -5.11
CA ILE A 64 14.65 -12.43 -5.05
C ILE A 64 13.67 -12.72 -3.91
N LYS A 65 13.62 -11.79 -2.95
CA LYS A 65 12.68 -11.88 -1.84
C LYS A 65 11.52 -10.92 -2.09
N ILE A 66 10.29 -11.45 -2.14
CA ILE A 66 9.07 -10.70 -2.36
C ILE A 66 8.25 -10.75 -1.09
N ARG A 67 8.04 -9.58 -0.44
CA ARG A 67 7.13 -9.46 0.69
C ARG A 67 5.81 -8.86 0.23
N ILE A 68 4.71 -9.59 0.44
CA ILE A 68 3.36 -9.20 0.05
C ILE A 68 2.58 -8.85 1.31
N TYR A 69 2.14 -7.59 1.41
CA TYR A 69 1.28 -7.12 2.49
C TYR A 69 -0.17 -7.24 2.05
N SER A 70 -0.94 -8.07 2.72
CA SER A 70 -2.34 -8.36 2.37
C SER A 70 -3.24 -8.27 3.60
N ALA A 71 -4.48 -7.82 3.39
CA ALA A 71 -5.51 -7.88 4.43
C ALA A 71 -6.16 -9.27 4.55
N ARG A 72 -5.95 -10.15 3.55
CA ARG A 72 -6.52 -11.50 3.52
C ARG A 72 -5.47 -12.51 3.05
N PRO A 73 -4.48 -12.81 3.89
CA PRO A 73 -3.36 -13.68 3.51
C PRO A 73 -3.80 -15.09 3.09
N GLY A 74 -4.88 -15.61 3.68
CA GLY A 74 -5.39 -16.93 3.35
C GLY A 74 -5.79 -17.12 1.88
N ILE A 75 -6.16 -16.05 1.16
CA ILE A 75 -6.50 -16.11 -0.28
C ILE A 75 -5.22 -16.28 -1.12
N ILE A 76 -4.08 -15.77 -0.66
CA ILE A 76 -2.80 -15.90 -1.37
C ILE A 76 -2.16 -17.25 -1.09
N ILE A 77 -2.28 -17.73 0.15
CA ILE A 77 -1.73 -19.03 0.55
C ILE A 77 -2.50 -20.16 -0.14
N GLY A 78 -3.83 -20.02 -0.23
CA GLY A 78 -4.70 -21.05 -0.80
C GLY A 78 -4.87 -22.27 0.08
N ARG A 79 -5.52 -23.29 -0.43
CA ARG A 79 -5.70 -24.57 0.28
C ARG A 79 -4.38 -25.32 0.31
N HIS A 80 -3.91 -25.64 1.53
CA HIS A 80 -2.63 -26.34 1.75
C HIS A 80 -1.40 -25.70 1.09
N GLY A 81 -1.44 -24.40 0.81
CA GLY A 81 -0.32 -23.70 0.19
C GLY A 81 -0.23 -23.83 -1.34
N ALA A 82 -1.22 -24.43 -2.01
CA ALA A 82 -1.15 -24.69 -3.45
C ALA A 82 -1.04 -23.42 -4.30
N ASP A 83 -1.72 -22.33 -3.91
CA ASP A 83 -1.74 -21.11 -4.71
C ASP A 83 -0.42 -20.33 -4.59
N ILE A 84 0.23 -20.36 -3.42
CA ILE A 84 1.55 -19.73 -3.23
C ILE A 84 2.65 -20.52 -3.97
N GLU A 85 2.59 -21.85 -4.00
CA GLU A 85 3.55 -22.66 -4.74
C GLU A 85 3.41 -22.43 -6.25
N ARG A 86 2.20 -22.41 -6.80
CA ARG A 86 1.98 -22.04 -8.21
C ARG A 86 2.53 -20.64 -8.54
N LEU A 87 2.26 -19.66 -7.67
CA LEU A 87 2.81 -18.32 -7.85
C LEU A 87 4.34 -18.34 -7.85
N ARG A 88 4.96 -19.14 -6.97
CA ARG A 88 6.42 -19.29 -6.91
C ARG A 88 6.98 -19.91 -8.19
N GLU A 89 6.33 -20.95 -8.71
CA GLU A 89 6.72 -21.60 -9.98
C GLU A 89 6.60 -20.63 -11.16
N ASP A 90 5.48 -19.89 -11.27
CA ASP A 90 5.26 -18.87 -12.30
C ASP A 90 6.35 -17.80 -12.28
N LEU A 91 6.69 -17.31 -11.08
CA LEU A 91 7.72 -16.29 -10.91
C LEU A 91 9.13 -16.84 -11.20
N ASN A 92 9.45 -18.05 -10.76
CA ASN A 92 10.73 -18.70 -11.05
C ASN A 92 10.91 -18.90 -12.57
N SER A 93 9.87 -19.32 -13.28
CA SER A 93 9.91 -19.52 -14.73
C SER A 93 10.11 -18.21 -15.49
N MET A 94 9.52 -17.11 -15.00
CA MET A 94 9.61 -15.79 -15.62
C MET A 94 10.97 -15.13 -15.40
N ILE A 95 11.57 -15.28 -14.20
CA ILE A 95 12.75 -14.51 -13.80
C ILE A 95 14.03 -15.34 -13.92
N LYS A 96 13.93 -16.67 -13.96
CA LYS A 96 15.07 -17.64 -13.98
C LYS A 96 16.02 -17.49 -12.77
N LYS A 97 15.48 -17.05 -11.63
CA LYS A 97 16.18 -16.94 -10.33
C LYS A 97 15.30 -17.53 -9.24
N GLU A 98 15.93 -17.93 -8.14
CA GLU A 98 15.19 -18.41 -6.98
C GLU A 98 14.37 -17.29 -6.35
N VAL A 99 13.04 -17.50 -6.22
CA VAL A 99 12.11 -16.54 -5.61
C VAL A 99 11.64 -17.06 -4.27
N SER A 100 11.80 -16.24 -3.23
CA SER A 100 11.21 -16.43 -1.91
C SER A 100 10.03 -15.48 -1.73
N ILE A 101 8.89 -15.99 -1.27
CA ILE A 101 7.67 -15.20 -1.08
C ILE A 101 7.32 -15.23 0.40
N ASP A 102 7.27 -14.05 1.02
CA ASP A 102 6.81 -13.85 2.39
C ASP A 102 5.48 -13.10 2.37
N ILE A 103 4.50 -13.57 3.13
CA ILE A 103 3.18 -12.94 3.22
C ILE A 103 3.04 -12.36 4.62
N GLU A 104 2.77 -11.06 4.69
CA GLU A 104 2.54 -10.33 5.93
C GLU A 104 1.10 -9.81 5.99
N GLU A 105 0.44 -10.04 7.13
CA GLU A 105 -0.93 -9.56 7.35
C GLU A 105 -0.97 -8.09 7.72
N VAL A 106 -1.87 -7.34 7.07
CA VAL A 106 -2.19 -5.95 7.44
C VAL A 106 -3.22 -5.95 8.56
N LYS A 107 -2.77 -5.74 9.81
CA LYS A 107 -3.62 -5.79 11.02
C LYS A 107 -4.79 -4.79 11.00
N LYS A 108 -4.60 -3.59 10.39
CA LYS A 108 -5.62 -2.52 10.35
C LYS A 108 -5.86 -2.07 8.89
N PRO A 109 -6.65 -2.82 8.09
CA PRO A 109 -6.90 -2.49 6.68
C PRO A 109 -7.58 -1.13 6.48
N ALA A 110 -8.35 -0.67 7.48
CA ALA A 110 -9.04 0.62 7.43
C ALA A 110 -8.11 1.84 7.57
N LEU A 111 -6.83 1.64 7.89
CA LEU A 111 -5.79 2.69 7.92
C LEU A 111 -4.91 2.69 6.68
N ASP A 112 -5.00 1.68 5.82
CA ASP A 112 -4.23 1.58 4.59
C ASP A 112 -4.93 2.31 3.44
N ALA A 113 -4.28 3.34 2.89
CA ALA A 113 -4.88 4.18 1.87
C ALA A 113 -5.17 3.44 0.55
N GLN A 114 -4.34 2.43 0.19
CA GLN A 114 -4.52 1.65 -1.03
C GLN A 114 -5.75 0.76 -0.91
N LEU A 115 -5.91 0.08 0.22
CA LEU A 115 -7.05 -0.80 0.46
C LEU A 115 -8.37 -0.03 0.54
N ILE A 116 -8.35 1.17 1.13
CA ILE A 116 -9.52 2.07 1.15
C ILE A 116 -9.88 2.49 -0.27
N ALA A 117 -8.91 2.91 -1.09
CA ALA A 117 -9.14 3.33 -2.47
C ALA A 117 -9.74 2.18 -3.31
N GLU A 118 -9.19 0.97 -3.20
CA GLU A 118 -9.70 -0.23 -3.88
C GLU A 118 -11.11 -0.60 -3.41
N ASN A 119 -11.39 -0.52 -2.11
CA ASN A 119 -12.74 -0.79 -1.58
C ASN A 119 -13.78 0.22 -2.11
N VAL A 120 -13.42 1.51 -2.15
CA VAL A 120 -14.31 2.54 -2.75
C VAL A 120 -14.51 2.26 -4.24
N ALA A 121 -13.45 1.91 -4.99
CA ALA A 121 -13.53 1.57 -6.40
C ALA A 121 -14.49 0.38 -6.65
N LEU A 122 -14.35 -0.70 -5.88
CA LEU A 122 -15.25 -1.86 -5.95
C LEU A 122 -16.71 -1.52 -5.62
N GLN A 123 -16.96 -0.59 -4.68
CA GLN A 123 -18.32 -0.13 -4.38
C GLN A 123 -18.90 0.68 -5.55
N LEU A 124 -18.09 1.49 -6.24
CA LEU A 124 -18.52 2.24 -7.43
C LEU A 124 -18.84 1.30 -8.60
N GLU A 125 -18.06 0.25 -8.82
CA GLU A 125 -18.35 -0.80 -9.81
C GLU A 125 -19.69 -1.51 -9.52
N LYS A 126 -20.00 -1.74 -8.24
CA LYS A 126 -21.28 -2.27 -7.77
C LYS A 126 -22.43 -1.24 -7.78
N ARG A 127 -22.22 -0.09 -8.42
CA ARG A 127 -23.22 1.00 -8.57
C ARG A 127 -23.70 1.60 -7.25
N VAL A 128 -22.93 1.52 -6.18
CA VAL A 128 -23.22 2.24 -4.94
C VAL A 128 -23.03 3.74 -5.18
N ALA A 129 -23.93 4.56 -4.64
CA ALA A 129 -23.81 6.02 -4.73
C ALA A 129 -22.46 6.49 -4.18
N PHE A 130 -21.67 7.20 -5.00
CA PHE A 130 -20.29 7.58 -4.67
C PHE A 130 -20.16 8.37 -3.37
N ARG A 131 -21.14 9.27 -3.06
CA ARG A 131 -21.17 10.02 -1.79
C ARG A 131 -21.29 9.11 -0.59
N ARG A 132 -22.11 8.06 -0.69
CA ARG A 132 -22.29 7.08 0.39
C ARG A 132 -21.02 6.23 0.57
N ALA A 133 -20.41 5.77 -0.52
CA ALA A 133 -19.18 4.99 -0.49
C ALA A 133 -18.04 5.79 0.16
N ILE A 134 -17.82 7.05 -0.24
CA ILE A 134 -16.78 7.91 0.31
C ILE A 134 -17.02 8.19 1.80
N LYS A 135 -18.23 8.60 2.18
CA LYS A 135 -18.54 8.91 3.60
C LYS A 135 -18.33 7.68 4.49
N ARG A 136 -18.76 6.51 4.04
CA ARG A 136 -18.57 5.25 4.77
C ARG A 136 -17.08 4.93 4.95
N ALA A 137 -16.28 5.06 3.88
CA ALA A 137 -14.84 4.83 3.94
C ALA A 137 -14.15 5.77 4.93
N ILE A 138 -14.48 7.07 4.90
CA ILE A 138 -13.92 8.05 5.83
C ILE A 138 -14.30 7.73 7.28
N SER A 139 -15.58 7.44 7.55
CA SER A 139 -16.04 7.09 8.91
C SER A 139 -15.34 5.85 9.44
N GLN A 140 -15.17 4.81 8.62
CA GLN A 140 -14.46 3.59 8.99
C GLN A 140 -12.98 3.86 9.33
N SER A 141 -12.30 4.70 8.54
CA SER A 141 -10.89 5.02 8.78
C SER A 141 -10.69 5.85 10.06
N ILE A 142 -11.59 6.80 10.35
CA ILE A 142 -11.53 7.58 11.59
C ILE A 142 -11.84 6.70 12.81
N ALA A 143 -12.83 5.83 12.71
CA ALA A 143 -13.13 4.86 13.76
C ALA A 143 -11.96 3.89 14.04
N ALA A 144 -11.13 3.60 13.01
CA ALA A 144 -9.92 2.78 13.15
C ALA A 144 -8.73 3.53 13.76
N GLY A 145 -8.86 4.86 13.97
CA GLY A 145 -7.85 5.69 14.61
C GLY A 145 -7.04 6.60 13.67
N ALA A 146 -7.52 6.87 12.45
CA ALA A 146 -6.91 7.87 11.58
C ALA A 146 -7.19 9.28 12.12
N GLU A 147 -6.16 10.13 12.21
CA GLU A 147 -6.31 11.55 12.60
C GLU A 147 -6.87 12.42 11.47
N GLY A 148 -6.72 11.96 10.24
CA GLY A 148 -7.28 12.65 9.08
C GLY A 148 -7.32 11.81 7.83
N VAL A 149 -8.41 11.94 7.09
CA VAL A 149 -8.64 11.20 5.85
C VAL A 149 -9.18 12.15 4.78
N LYS A 150 -8.69 11.96 3.57
CA LYS A 150 -9.19 12.66 2.38
C LYS A 150 -9.39 11.65 1.26
N VAL A 151 -10.58 11.62 0.70
CA VAL A 151 -10.90 10.80 -0.48
C VAL A 151 -11.37 11.70 -1.61
N SER A 152 -10.84 11.49 -2.81
CA SER A 152 -11.21 12.24 -4.01
C SER A 152 -11.58 11.26 -5.11
N CYS A 153 -12.77 11.41 -5.66
CA CYS A 153 -13.22 10.68 -6.85
C CYS A 153 -13.32 11.63 -8.03
N ALA A 154 -12.84 11.21 -9.19
CA ALA A 154 -12.86 12.00 -10.42
C ALA A 154 -13.28 11.13 -11.61
N GLY A 155 -14.17 11.63 -12.44
CA GLY A 155 -14.73 10.94 -13.59
C GLY A 155 -16.20 11.27 -13.79
N ARG A 156 -16.92 10.42 -14.53
CA ARG A 156 -18.36 10.52 -14.76
C ARG A 156 -19.15 10.00 -13.54
N LEU A 157 -19.14 10.79 -12.46
CA LEU A 157 -19.74 10.41 -11.19
C LEU A 157 -21.27 10.29 -11.30
N GLY A 158 -21.78 9.11 -10.97
CA GLY A 158 -23.21 8.80 -11.06
C GLY A 158 -23.74 8.70 -12.50
N GLY A 159 -22.87 8.52 -13.50
CA GLY A 159 -23.25 8.44 -14.92
C GLY A 159 -23.45 9.79 -15.61
N ALA A 160 -23.08 10.90 -14.95
CA ALA A 160 -23.17 12.24 -15.56
C ALA A 160 -22.32 12.33 -16.86
N GLU A 161 -22.83 13.06 -17.87
CA GLU A 161 -22.12 13.22 -19.14
C GLU A 161 -20.80 13.96 -18.94
N MET A 162 -20.82 15.03 -18.15
CA MET A 162 -19.62 15.80 -17.83
C MET A 162 -18.87 15.19 -16.65
N SER A 163 -17.57 14.99 -16.84
CA SER A 163 -16.70 14.54 -15.77
C SER A 163 -16.53 15.64 -14.71
N ARG A 164 -16.55 15.24 -13.45
CA ARG A 164 -16.29 16.14 -12.32
C ARG A 164 -15.44 15.46 -11.27
N ARG A 165 -14.86 16.30 -10.41
CA ARG A 165 -14.09 15.83 -9.24
C ARG A 165 -14.83 16.24 -7.97
N GLU A 166 -15.10 15.27 -7.11
CA GLU A 166 -15.58 15.52 -5.76
C GLU A 166 -14.57 15.03 -4.74
N THR A 167 -14.37 15.83 -3.70
CA THR A 167 -13.37 15.56 -2.66
C THR A 167 -14.01 15.78 -1.30
N TYR A 168 -13.89 14.77 -0.44
CA TYR A 168 -14.32 14.81 0.95
C TYR A 168 -13.10 14.66 1.85
N LYS A 169 -13.05 15.48 2.90
CA LYS A 169 -11.97 15.47 3.89
C LYS A 169 -12.57 15.54 5.29
N GLN A 170 -11.96 14.78 6.22
CA GLN A 170 -12.26 14.84 7.64
C GLN A 170 -10.96 14.77 8.43
N GLY A 171 -10.82 15.59 9.48
CA GLY A 171 -9.64 15.66 10.30
C GLY A 171 -8.48 16.47 9.69
N LYS A 172 -7.28 16.32 10.26
CA LYS A 172 -6.06 17.01 9.83
C LYS A 172 -5.37 16.25 8.70
N LEU A 173 -4.73 16.95 7.77
CA LEU A 173 -3.92 16.34 6.72
C LEU A 173 -2.75 17.27 6.35
N PRO A 174 -1.66 17.24 7.11
CA PRO A 174 -0.51 18.12 6.90
C PRO A 174 0.40 17.59 5.79
N LEU A 175 0.06 17.85 4.52
CA LEU A 175 0.79 17.31 3.36
C LEU A 175 2.24 17.81 3.28
N SER A 176 2.51 19.04 3.72
CA SER A 176 3.84 19.65 3.66
C SER A 176 4.77 19.20 4.79
N THR A 177 4.24 18.64 5.88
CA THR A 177 5.03 18.18 7.03
C THR A 177 5.67 16.84 6.72
N LEU A 178 7.01 16.77 6.68
CA LEU A 178 7.76 15.55 6.32
C LEU A 178 7.62 14.45 7.39
N ARG A 179 7.59 14.85 8.67
CA ARG A 179 7.42 13.92 9.80
C ARG A 179 6.02 13.31 9.92
N ALA A 180 5.03 13.86 9.20
CA ALA A 180 3.66 13.33 9.21
C ALA A 180 3.59 12.01 8.44
N ASP A 181 3.10 10.94 9.10
CA ASP A 181 2.87 9.66 8.45
C ASP A 181 1.59 9.71 7.63
N ILE A 182 1.76 9.95 6.33
CA ILE A 182 0.67 10.01 5.37
C ILE A 182 0.84 8.87 4.39
N ASP A 183 -0.17 8.01 4.36
CA ASP A 183 -0.28 6.99 3.32
C ASP A 183 -1.15 7.49 2.16
N TYR A 184 -0.87 6.98 0.96
CA TYR A 184 -1.55 7.37 -0.28
C TYR A 184 -1.87 6.15 -1.11
N GLY A 185 -3.13 6.04 -1.51
CA GLY A 185 -3.62 5.01 -2.40
C GLY A 185 -4.31 5.59 -3.64
N PHE A 186 -4.18 4.85 -4.74
CA PHE A 186 -4.86 5.14 -6.00
C PHE A 186 -5.48 3.86 -6.55
N ALA A 187 -6.75 3.96 -6.94
CA ALA A 187 -7.47 2.87 -7.60
C ALA A 187 -8.36 3.42 -8.71
N GLU A 188 -8.63 2.60 -9.70
CA GLU A 188 -9.54 2.90 -10.79
C GLU A 188 -10.73 1.96 -10.73
N ALA A 189 -11.93 2.52 -10.84
CA ALA A 189 -13.18 1.79 -10.95
C ALA A 189 -13.64 1.77 -12.39
N LEU A 190 -13.80 0.60 -12.98
CA LEU A 190 -14.34 0.43 -14.32
C LEU A 190 -15.88 0.39 -14.22
N THR A 191 -16.51 1.47 -14.61
CA THR A 191 -17.97 1.56 -14.64
C THR A 191 -18.51 1.45 -16.08
N THR A 192 -19.81 1.24 -16.22
CA THR A 192 -20.46 1.21 -17.55
C THR A 192 -20.31 2.52 -18.33
N TYR A 193 -20.06 3.64 -17.63
CA TYR A 193 -19.89 4.97 -18.23
C TYR A 193 -18.43 5.39 -18.40
N GLY A 194 -17.48 4.52 -18.09
CA GLY A 194 -16.04 4.77 -18.17
C GLY A 194 -15.30 4.62 -16.83
N LEU A 195 -14.04 5.01 -16.81
CA LEU A 195 -13.18 4.91 -15.65
C LEU A 195 -13.42 6.05 -14.66
N ILE A 196 -13.48 5.73 -13.37
CA ILE A 196 -13.52 6.68 -12.27
C ILE A 196 -12.24 6.48 -11.45
N GLY A 197 -11.41 7.51 -11.37
CA GLY A 197 -10.20 7.50 -10.53
C GLY A 197 -10.52 7.84 -9.08
N VAL A 198 -10.10 6.99 -8.16
CA VAL A 198 -10.22 7.18 -6.71
C VAL A 198 -8.83 7.41 -6.13
N LYS A 199 -8.66 8.52 -5.40
CA LYS A 199 -7.44 8.85 -4.66
C LYS A 199 -7.76 8.96 -3.18
N CYS A 200 -6.98 8.29 -2.35
CA CYS A 200 -7.13 8.30 -0.90
C CYS A 200 -5.85 8.77 -0.22
N TRP A 201 -5.97 9.57 0.82
CA TRP A 201 -4.90 9.99 1.72
C TRP A 201 -5.35 9.70 3.14
N VAL A 202 -4.51 9.04 3.91
CA VAL A 202 -4.75 8.71 5.31
C VAL A 202 -3.59 9.24 6.13
N TYR A 203 -3.89 10.00 7.14
CA TYR A 203 -2.92 10.52 8.10
C TYR A 203 -3.11 9.80 9.43
N THR A 204 -2.06 9.16 9.92
CA THR A 204 -2.07 8.33 11.13
C THR A 204 -1.36 8.96 12.33
N GLY A 205 -0.71 10.11 12.13
CA GLY A 205 0.03 10.81 13.17
C GLY A 205 1.43 11.25 12.73
N GLU A 206 2.23 11.73 13.66
CA GLU A 206 3.60 12.18 13.39
C GLU A 206 4.60 11.15 13.91
N ILE A 207 5.62 10.85 13.09
CA ILE A 207 6.76 10.04 13.49
C ILE A 207 7.88 11.01 13.88
N LEU A 208 8.13 11.09 15.18
CA LEU A 208 9.24 11.87 15.69
C LEU A 208 10.50 10.99 15.71
N PRO A 209 11.68 11.54 15.40
CA PRO A 209 12.93 10.81 15.57
C PRO A 209 13.07 10.49 17.08
N GLU A 210 13.33 9.22 17.40
CA GLU A 210 13.60 8.81 18.77
C GLU A 210 14.77 9.63 19.31
N SER A 211 14.55 10.33 20.41
CA SER A 211 15.63 11.05 21.07
C SER A 211 16.73 10.05 21.50
N PRO A 212 18.01 10.41 21.44
CA PRO A 212 19.09 9.51 21.86
C PRO A 212 18.89 8.95 23.29
N ALA A 213 18.20 9.69 24.14
CA ALA A 213 17.80 9.26 25.49
C ALA A 213 16.74 8.12 25.49
N ALA A 214 15.87 8.05 24.49
CA ALA A 214 14.89 6.95 24.36
C ALA A 214 15.57 5.64 23.92
N LYS A 215 16.57 5.73 23.03
CA LYS A 215 17.37 4.55 22.59
C LYS A 215 18.19 3.94 23.73
N SER A 216 18.68 4.73 24.65
CA SER A 216 19.43 4.24 25.81
C SER A 216 18.51 3.53 26.83
N LYS A 217 17.27 4.00 27.01
CA LYS A 217 16.29 3.34 27.91
C LYS A 217 15.83 1.98 27.38
N VAL A 218 15.50 1.89 26.08
CA VAL A 218 15.10 0.61 25.45
C VAL A 218 16.23 -0.40 25.50
N LYS A 219 17.49 0.03 25.27
CA LYS A 219 18.66 -0.86 25.37
C LYS A 219 18.92 -1.34 26.79
N SER A 220 18.67 -0.51 27.82
CA SER A 220 18.81 -0.90 29.21
C SER A 220 17.68 -1.83 29.70
N GLU A 221 16.48 -1.69 29.16
CA GLU A 221 15.34 -2.58 29.48
C GLU A 221 15.47 -3.96 28.81
N THR A 222 15.99 -4.03 27.57
CA THR A 222 16.29 -5.30 26.91
C THR A 222 17.42 -6.05 27.61
N LEU A 223 18.49 -5.39 28.01
CA LEU A 223 19.58 -6.01 28.77
C LEU A 223 19.11 -6.56 30.14
N LYS A 224 18.26 -5.81 30.88
CA LYS A 224 17.68 -6.28 32.13
C LYS A 224 16.72 -7.45 31.96
N SER A 225 16.02 -7.56 30.85
CA SER A 225 15.11 -8.67 30.55
C SER A 225 15.87 -9.95 30.11
N GLU A 226 17.07 -9.80 29.57
CA GLU A 226 17.96 -10.93 29.24
C GLU A 226 18.69 -11.44 30.48
N GLU A 227 19.13 -10.57 31.37
CA GLU A 227 19.75 -10.95 32.66
C GLU A 227 18.78 -11.65 33.63
N MET A 228 17.47 -11.42 33.53
CA MET A 228 16.47 -12.10 34.35
C MET A 228 16.01 -13.46 33.76
N ARG A 229 16.49 -13.85 32.59
CA ARG A 229 16.16 -15.13 31.92
C ARG A 229 17.33 -16.12 31.87
N GLY A 230 18.49 -15.76 32.37
CA GLY A 230 19.65 -16.62 32.57
C GLY A 230 19.80 -17.00 34.04
#